data_0b6cf8a7ab841b8897eafbb0911fee16
#
_entry.id   0b6cf8a7ab841b8897eafbb0911fee16
#
_cell.length_a   1.000
_cell.length_b   1.000
_cell.length_c   1.000
_cell.angle_alpha   90.00
_cell.angle_beta   90.00
_cell.angle_gamma   90.00
#
_symmetry.space_group_name_H-M   'P 1'
#
loop_
_entity.id
_entity.type
_entity.pdbx_description
1 polymer ?
#
loop_
_entity_poly.entity_id
_entity_poly.type
_entity_poly.pdbx_seq_one_letter_code
_entity_poly.pdbx_strand_id
1 'polypeptide(L)'
;MRGFRTIRTGGLAGFILAITMLLRAGLLDAEEIKPAADAPKPLSPRESLERFQLAKGLKIELVASEPLIADPTGIAWDEQGRLFVCEIHGYNLEGHLDIIELNKTGKLDKKIRRIYATPETLAEARKQTYGRVKLLHDTDGDGRMDRADTWADDLPACFGIVPARGGIIVITAFRIIYLNDSTGDGKADIRETLFDGFEMHIIERAINNPRWGQDNWIYVAGANRGASVTGPALKGKVNLGRNDFRFKADGSAIEPVTGTNYTFGLSLTDSGDRFLISTGSHALYAIPLPYRYLARNPHVPTPG
;
A
#
# COMPACT_ATOMS: atom_id res chain seq x y z
N MET A 1 43.07 21.79 -67.82
CA MET A 1 41.64 21.45 -67.93
C MET A 1 41.17 20.93 -66.57
N ARG A 2 40.36 21.71 -65.93
CA ARG A 2 39.91 21.40 -64.54
C ARG A 2 38.52 20.73 -64.59
N GLY A 3 38.37 19.54 -64.06
CA GLY A 3 37.10 18.79 -63.95
C GLY A 3 36.37 19.17 -62.67
N PHE A 4 35.16 19.67 -62.81
CA PHE A 4 34.23 19.89 -61.67
C PHE A 4 33.63 18.58 -61.17
N ARG A 5 33.75 18.30 -59.86
CA ARG A 5 33.00 17.22 -59.17
C ARG A 5 31.72 17.80 -58.62
N THR A 6 30.60 17.29 -59.06
CA THR A 6 29.26 17.52 -58.50
C THR A 6 29.09 16.73 -57.20
N ILE A 7 28.79 17.43 -56.10
CA ILE A 7 28.43 16.85 -54.83
C ILE A 7 26.94 16.55 -54.85
N ARG A 8 26.56 15.30 -54.70
CA ARG A 8 25.16 14.86 -54.54
C ARG A 8 24.69 15.17 -53.12
N THR A 9 23.76 16.10 -52.97
CA THR A 9 22.99 16.38 -51.75
C THR A 9 21.81 15.40 -51.64
N GLY A 10 22.04 14.21 -51.13
CA GLY A 10 21.02 13.16 -50.98
C GLY A 10 20.87 12.58 -49.57
N GLY A 11 21.63 13.09 -48.59
CA GLY A 11 21.72 12.43 -47.29
C GLY A 11 20.85 12.97 -46.13
N LEU A 12 20.38 14.22 -46.25
CA LEU A 12 19.73 14.90 -45.10
C LEU A 12 18.20 14.66 -44.99
N ALA A 13 17.52 14.47 -46.13
CA ALA A 13 16.07 14.29 -46.16
C ALA A 13 15.67 12.88 -45.68
N GLY A 14 16.50 11.85 -45.90
CA GLY A 14 16.24 10.47 -45.42
C GLY A 14 16.41 10.32 -43.93
N PHE A 15 17.30 11.07 -43.30
CA PHE A 15 17.56 10.98 -41.85
C PHE A 15 16.47 11.66 -41.02
N ILE A 16 15.89 12.75 -41.51
CA ILE A 16 14.79 13.46 -40.84
C ILE A 16 13.48 12.63 -40.91
N LEU A 17 13.24 11.90 -42.00
CA LEU A 17 12.06 11.02 -42.11
C LEU A 17 12.13 9.79 -41.22
N ALA A 18 13.32 9.23 -40.99
CA ALA A 18 13.54 8.10 -40.12
C ALA A 18 13.41 8.47 -38.63
N ILE A 19 13.84 9.67 -38.23
CA ILE A 19 13.69 10.17 -36.85
C ILE A 19 12.23 10.53 -36.57
N THR A 20 11.46 11.05 -37.53
CA THR A 20 10.01 11.29 -37.34
C THR A 20 9.18 10.02 -37.31
N MET A 21 9.60 8.94 -37.95
CA MET A 21 8.95 7.62 -37.80
C MET A 21 9.29 6.92 -36.47
N LEU A 22 10.52 7.09 -35.97
CA LEU A 22 10.91 6.52 -34.67
C LEU A 22 10.29 7.27 -33.48
N LEU A 23 9.97 8.55 -33.61
CA LEU A 23 9.26 9.33 -32.59
C LEU A 23 7.74 9.09 -32.60
N ARG A 24 7.17 8.50 -33.67
CA ARG A 24 5.76 8.08 -33.68
C ARG A 24 5.52 6.64 -33.19
N ALA A 25 6.55 5.83 -33.08
CA ALA A 25 6.43 4.45 -32.59
C ALA A 25 6.46 4.36 -31.04
N GLY A 26 6.56 5.48 -30.32
CA GLY A 26 6.64 5.51 -28.86
C GLY A 26 5.39 6.04 -28.15
N LEU A 27 4.37 6.45 -28.88
CA LEU A 27 3.04 6.69 -28.32
C LEU A 27 2.15 5.50 -28.72
N LEU A 28 2.34 4.37 -28.05
CA LEU A 28 1.23 3.45 -27.88
C LEU A 28 0.19 4.24 -27.09
N ASP A 29 -0.84 4.72 -27.79
CA ASP A 29 -2.06 5.18 -27.15
C ASP A 29 -2.45 4.06 -26.19
N ALA A 30 -2.35 4.32 -24.88
CA ALA A 30 -2.91 3.42 -23.90
C ALA A 30 -4.38 3.33 -24.28
N GLU A 31 -4.81 2.18 -24.77
CA GLU A 31 -6.20 1.95 -25.18
C GLU A 31 -7.06 2.28 -23.96
N GLU A 32 -7.86 3.34 -24.06
CA GLU A 32 -8.69 3.80 -22.97
C GLU A 32 -9.62 2.66 -22.56
N ILE A 33 -9.47 2.14 -21.35
CA ILE A 33 -10.31 1.07 -20.82
C ILE A 33 -11.71 1.63 -20.65
N LYS A 34 -12.62 1.24 -21.55
CA LYS A 34 -14.01 1.68 -21.51
C LYS A 34 -14.77 0.85 -20.47
N PRO A 35 -15.52 1.48 -19.56
CA PRO A 35 -16.42 0.76 -18.68
C PRO A 35 -17.38 -0.12 -19.48
N ALA A 36 -17.71 -1.29 -18.95
CA ALA A 36 -18.74 -2.15 -19.55
C ALA A 36 -20.07 -1.39 -19.65
N ALA A 37 -20.77 -1.53 -20.76
CA ALA A 37 -22.02 -0.80 -21.02
C ALA A 37 -23.12 -1.10 -19.98
N ASP A 38 -23.07 -2.28 -19.36
CA ASP A 38 -23.98 -2.77 -18.32
C ASP A 38 -23.43 -2.59 -16.89
N ALA A 39 -22.25 -1.96 -16.73
CA ALA A 39 -21.70 -1.68 -15.40
C ALA A 39 -22.58 -0.67 -14.66
N PRO A 40 -22.94 -0.92 -13.41
CA PRO A 40 -23.64 0.09 -12.60
C PRO A 40 -22.75 1.32 -12.44
N LYS A 41 -23.35 2.49 -12.61
CA LYS A 41 -22.64 3.74 -12.37
C LYS A 41 -22.28 3.85 -10.88
N PRO A 42 -21.08 4.33 -10.54
CA PRO A 42 -20.75 4.62 -9.15
C PRO A 42 -21.72 5.67 -8.59
N LEU A 43 -22.09 5.47 -7.33
CA LEU A 43 -22.92 6.44 -6.60
C LEU A 43 -22.07 7.65 -6.24
N SER A 44 -22.68 8.82 -6.22
CA SER A 44 -22.04 9.97 -5.57
C SER A 44 -21.85 9.71 -4.06
N PRO A 45 -20.90 10.39 -3.40
CA PRO A 45 -20.71 10.24 -1.96
C PRO A 45 -21.98 10.45 -1.14
N ARG A 46 -22.82 11.41 -1.54
CA ARG A 46 -24.10 11.68 -0.88
C ARG A 46 -25.09 10.53 -1.08
N GLU A 47 -25.27 10.06 -2.30
CA GLU A 47 -26.16 8.93 -2.60
C GLU A 47 -25.70 7.65 -1.90
N SER A 48 -24.38 7.45 -1.80
CA SER A 48 -23.79 6.33 -1.05
C SER A 48 -24.13 6.44 0.45
N LEU A 49 -23.98 7.64 1.03
CA LEU A 49 -24.27 7.89 2.44
C LEU A 49 -25.76 7.60 2.77
N GLU A 50 -26.68 7.99 1.90
CA GLU A 50 -28.13 7.80 2.08
C GLU A 50 -28.56 6.31 2.05
N ARG A 51 -27.68 5.41 1.56
CA ARG A 51 -27.97 3.96 1.48
C ARG A 51 -27.60 3.18 2.73
N PHE A 52 -26.87 3.78 3.67
CA PHE A 52 -26.52 3.11 4.91
C PHE A 52 -27.74 2.94 5.80
N GLN A 53 -27.95 1.72 6.30
CA GLN A 53 -28.96 1.41 7.30
C GLN A 53 -28.27 1.28 8.66
N LEU A 54 -28.52 2.22 9.55
CA LEU A 54 -27.85 2.28 10.83
C LEU A 54 -28.71 1.69 11.94
N ALA A 55 -28.06 1.07 12.91
CA ALA A 55 -28.71 0.68 14.15
C ALA A 55 -29.15 1.94 14.93
N LYS A 56 -30.18 1.77 15.77
CA LYS A 56 -30.71 2.88 16.59
C LYS A 56 -29.59 3.50 17.45
N GLY A 57 -29.50 4.81 17.41
CA GLY A 57 -28.53 5.58 18.20
C GLY A 57 -27.16 5.76 17.53
N LEU A 58 -26.97 5.25 16.31
CA LEU A 58 -25.76 5.51 15.51
C LEU A 58 -26.03 6.64 14.52
N LYS A 59 -24.97 7.41 14.23
CA LYS A 59 -24.90 8.42 13.19
C LYS A 59 -23.71 8.11 12.30
N ILE A 60 -23.83 8.36 11.00
CA ILE A 60 -22.72 8.27 10.03
C ILE A 60 -22.50 9.64 9.42
N GLU A 61 -21.24 10.00 9.25
CA GLU A 61 -20.83 11.28 8.67
C GLU A 61 -19.78 11.02 7.59
N LEU A 62 -19.83 11.81 6.52
CA LEU A 62 -18.84 11.78 5.46
C LEU A 62 -17.66 12.66 5.86
N VAL A 63 -16.50 12.05 6.11
CA VAL A 63 -15.26 12.77 6.47
C VAL A 63 -14.49 13.20 5.23
N ALA A 64 -14.30 12.32 4.28
CA ALA A 64 -13.60 12.60 3.03
C ALA A 64 -14.09 11.67 1.91
N SER A 65 -13.95 12.11 0.67
CA SER A 65 -14.28 11.33 -0.52
C SER A 65 -13.40 11.76 -1.69
N GLU A 66 -13.49 11.06 -2.78
CA GLU A 66 -12.93 11.50 -4.05
C GLU A 66 -13.48 12.88 -4.46
N PRO A 67 -12.65 13.74 -5.03
CA PRO A 67 -11.27 13.53 -5.49
C PRO A 67 -10.18 13.85 -4.44
N LEU A 68 -10.55 14.16 -3.19
CA LEU A 68 -9.55 14.48 -2.15
C LEU A 68 -8.65 13.30 -1.85
N ILE A 69 -9.23 12.10 -1.80
CA ILE A 69 -8.55 10.83 -1.58
C ILE A 69 -8.91 9.86 -2.69
N ALA A 70 -8.04 8.88 -2.94
CA ALA A 70 -8.28 7.78 -3.86
C ALA A 70 -7.64 6.49 -3.32
N ASP A 71 -8.35 5.35 -3.41
CA ASP A 71 -7.88 4.04 -2.97
C ASP A 71 -7.25 4.04 -1.55
N PRO A 72 -7.93 4.58 -0.51
CA PRO A 72 -7.37 4.67 0.83
C PRO A 72 -7.24 3.28 1.48
N THR A 73 -6.08 2.98 2.05
CA THR A 73 -5.79 1.72 2.74
C THR A 73 -5.55 1.87 4.23
N GLY A 74 -5.32 3.07 4.70
CA GLY A 74 -5.15 3.35 6.11
C GLY A 74 -5.27 4.84 6.42
N ILE A 75 -5.79 5.12 7.61
CA ILE A 75 -5.92 6.47 8.15
C ILE A 75 -5.32 6.53 9.54
N ALA A 76 -4.78 7.68 9.90
CA ALA A 76 -4.30 7.93 11.25
C ALA A 76 -4.39 9.43 11.60
N TRP A 77 -4.76 9.72 12.84
CA TRP A 77 -4.58 11.04 13.43
C TRP A 77 -3.28 11.07 14.22
N ASP A 78 -2.52 12.11 14.05
CA ASP A 78 -1.34 12.34 14.90
C ASP A 78 -1.70 13.05 16.19
N GLU A 79 -0.66 13.34 17.01
CA GLU A 79 -0.82 14.00 18.31
C GLU A 79 -1.29 15.46 18.20
N GLN A 80 -1.21 16.06 17.03
CA GLN A 80 -1.72 17.39 16.71
C GLN A 80 -3.15 17.37 16.15
N GLY A 81 -3.75 16.19 16.00
CA GLY A 81 -5.08 16.02 15.42
C GLY A 81 -5.10 16.14 13.88
N ARG A 82 -3.95 16.06 13.21
CA ARG A 82 -3.89 16.06 11.74
C ARG A 82 -4.26 14.69 11.20
N LEU A 83 -5.09 14.66 10.16
CA LEU A 83 -5.53 13.41 9.53
C LEU A 83 -4.64 13.04 8.35
N PHE A 84 -3.95 11.92 8.48
CA PHE A 84 -3.17 11.33 7.40
C PHE A 84 -3.90 10.14 6.78
N VAL A 85 -3.80 10.04 5.45
CA VAL A 85 -4.39 8.94 4.66
C VAL A 85 -3.31 8.36 3.76
N CYS A 86 -3.07 7.06 3.83
CA CYS A 86 -2.23 6.39 2.85
C CYS A 86 -3.08 5.78 1.72
N GLU A 87 -2.59 5.93 0.50
CA GLU A 87 -3.23 5.50 -0.74
C GLU A 87 -2.38 4.43 -1.42
N ILE A 88 -3.04 3.39 -1.96
CA ILE A 88 -2.33 2.26 -2.51
C ILE A 88 -1.83 2.52 -3.93
N HIS A 89 -2.56 3.10 -4.78
CA HIS A 89 -2.33 3.26 -6.21
C HIS A 89 -1.48 2.14 -6.89
N GLY A 90 -1.75 1.81 -8.13
CA GLY A 90 -1.06 0.73 -8.81
C GLY A 90 -1.46 -0.66 -8.30
N TYR A 91 -2.74 -0.89 -8.10
CA TYR A 91 -3.35 -2.09 -7.51
C TYR A 91 -2.78 -3.42 -8.02
N ASN A 92 -2.39 -3.50 -9.27
CA ASN A 92 -1.95 -4.75 -9.89
C ASN A 92 -0.43 -4.89 -9.99
N LEU A 93 0.28 -4.49 -8.95
CA LEU A 93 1.74 -4.50 -8.90
C LEU A 93 2.37 -5.87 -9.17
N GLU A 94 1.62 -6.94 -8.89
CA GLU A 94 2.14 -8.31 -9.02
C GLU A 94 1.87 -8.92 -10.40
N GLY A 95 1.18 -8.22 -11.30
CA GLY A 95 0.77 -8.78 -12.59
C GLY A 95 -0.22 -9.94 -12.48
N HIS A 96 -0.97 -10.04 -11.38
CA HIS A 96 -1.91 -11.13 -11.13
C HIS A 96 -3.23 -11.03 -11.89
N LEU A 97 -3.58 -9.83 -12.35
CA LEU A 97 -4.81 -9.55 -13.07
C LEU A 97 -4.50 -8.90 -14.42
N ASP A 98 -5.05 -9.43 -15.47
CA ASP A 98 -5.03 -8.79 -16.79
C ASP A 98 -6.30 -7.95 -16.95
N ILE A 99 -6.24 -6.68 -16.54
CA ILE A 99 -7.38 -5.77 -16.63
C ILE A 99 -7.75 -5.46 -18.08
N ILE A 100 -6.75 -5.38 -18.97
CA ILE A 100 -6.97 -5.14 -20.39
C ILE A 100 -7.73 -6.30 -20.99
N GLU A 101 -7.33 -7.55 -20.70
CA GLU A 101 -7.99 -8.75 -21.15
C GLU A 101 -9.42 -8.87 -20.59
N LEU A 102 -9.61 -8.53 -19.31
CA LEU A 102 -10.93 -8.51 -18.68
C LEU A 102 -11.89 -7.52 -19.33
N ASN A 103 -11.39 -6.44 -19.89
CA ASN A 103 -12.21 -5.36 -20.42
C ASN A 103 -12.27 -5.32 -21.97
N LYS A 104 -11.64 -6.26 -22.66
CA LYS A 104 -11.63 -6.32 -24.15
C LYS A 104 -13.02 -6.32 -24.79
N THR A 105 -13.99 -6.93 -24.13
CA THR A 105 -15.35 -7.04 -24.64
C THR A 105 -16.25 -5.89 -24.21
N GLY A 106 -15.79 -5.00 -23.33
CA GLY A 106 -16.63 -3.98 -22.69
C GLY A 106 -17.66 -4.55 -21.72
N LYS A 107 -17.53 -5.82 -21.34
CA LYS A 107 -18.34 -6.51 -20.34
C LYS A 107 -17.42 -7.02 -19.24
N LEU A 108 -17.87 -6.90 -17.99
CA LEU A 108 -17.19 -7.56 -16.88
C LEU A 108 -17.23 -9.07 -17.13
N ASP A 109 -16.09 -9.63 -17.48
CA ASP A 109 -15.98 -11.07 -17.67
C ASP A 109 -16.12 -11.76 -16.30
N LYS A 110 -16.95 -12.80 -16.23
CA LYS A 110 -17.13 -13.58 -15.01
C LYS A 110 -15.90 -14.41 -14.64
N LYS A 111 -14.92 -14.48 -15.53
CA LYS A 111 -13.66 -15.20 -15.33
C LYS A 111 -12.53 -14.21 -15.13
N ILE A 112 -12.15 -14.01 -13.89
CA ILE A 112 -10.90 -13.30 -13.56
C ILE A 112 -9.74 -14.21 -13.94
N ARG A 113 -8.95 -13.80 -14.92
CA ARG A 113 -7.67 -14.45 -15.22
C ARG A 113 -6.62 -13.96 -14.21
N ARG A 114 -6.09 -14.88 -13.46
CA ARG A 114 -4.90 -14.63 -12.66
C ARG A 114 -3.66 -14.91 -13.49
N ILE A 115 -2.81 -13.92 -13.64
CA ILE A 115 -1.46 -14.09 -14.14
C ILE A 115 -0.58 -14.40 -12.94
N TYR A 116 0.10 -15.54 -12.95
CA TYR A 116 1.01 -15.90 -11.87
C TYR A 116 2.21 -14.95 -11.87
N ALA A 117 2.57 -14.45 -10.69
CA ALA A 117 3.77 -13.66 -10.53
C ALA A 117 5.00 -14.48 -10.90
N THR A 118 5.80 -13.95 -11.80
CA THR A 118 7.15 -14.46 -12.10
C THR A 118 8.20 -13.66 -11.35
N PRO A 119 9.44 -14.16 -11.23
CA PRO A 119 10.53 -13.37 -10.66
C PRO A 119 10.70 -12.00 -11.34
N GLU A 120 10.46 -11.91 -12.64
CA GLU A 120 10.57 -10.69 -13.42
C GLU A 120 9.44 -9.69 -13.07
N THR A 121 8.20 -10.15 -13.00
CA THR A 121 7.06 -9.29 -12.62
C THR A 121 7.16 -8.81 -11.18
N LEU A 122 7.67 -9.63 -10.25
CA LEU A 122 7.95 -9.22 -8.88
C LEU A 122 9.09 -8.21 -8.80
N ALA A 123 10.13 -8.37 -9.61
CA ALA A 123 11.24 -7.41 -9.69
C ALA A 123 10.76 -6.05 -10.23
N GLU A 124 9.83 -6.06 -11.18
CA GLU A 124 9.22 -4.85 -11.69
C GLU A 124 8.30 -4.19 -10.65
N ALA A 125 7.46 -4.96 -9.97
CA ALA A 125 6.61 -4.47 -8.89
C ALA A 125 7.41 -3.78 -7.77
N ARG A 126 8.62 -4.26 -7.47
CA ARG A 126 9.51 -3.63 -6.47
C ARG A 126 10.02 -2.24 -6.86
N LYS A 127 9.99 -1.90 -8.15
CA LYS A 127 10.42 -0.59 -8.65
C LYS A 127 9.28 0.42 -8.70
N GLN A 128 8.03 -0.05 -8.60
CA GLN A 128 6.86 0.83 -8.69
C GLN A 128 6.65 1.60 -7.40
N THR A 129 6.46 2.91 -7.53
CA THR A 129 6.37 3.86 -6.42
C THR A 129 5.14 4.76 -6.59
N TYR A 130 3.96 4.16 -6.69
CA TYR A 130 2.70 4.90 -6.84
C TYR A 130 2.01 5.22 -5.52
N GLY A 131 2.48 4.63 -4.39
CA GLY A 131 1.91 4.87 -3.07
C GLY A 131 2.10 6.31 -2.62
N ARG A 132 1.14 6.83 -1.87
CA ARG A 132 1.13 8.20 -1.35
C ARG A 132 0.64 8.26 0.08
N VAL A 133 1.05 9.31 0.77
CA VAL A 133 0.43 9.76 2.02
C VAL A 133 -0.08 11.17 1.81
N LYS A 134 -1.36 11.36 2.07
CA LYS A 134 -2.01 12.67 2.05
C LYS A 134 -2.24 13.18 3.45
N LEU A 135 -2.13 14.48 3.61
CA LEU A 135 -2.55 15.23 4.79
C LEU A 135 -3.85 15.95 4.43
N LEU A 136 -4.89 15.68 5.20
CA LEU A 136 -6.22 16.24 4.99
C LEU A 136 -6.46 17.39 5.96
N HIS A 137 -7.22 18.37 5.50
CA HIS A 137 -7.56 19.56 6.27
C HIS A 137 -9.07 19.78 6.24
N ASP A 138 -9.60 20.11 7.39
CA ASP A 138 -10.93 20.67 7.61
C ASP A 138 -10.73 22.18 7.83
N THR A 139 -10.92 22.99 6.77
CA THR A 139 -10.54 24.41 6.81
C THR A 139 -11.64 25.31 7.37
N ASP A 140 -12.86 24.81 7.45
CA ASP A 140 -14.02 25.55 7.99
C ASP A 140 -14.54 24.99 9.33
N GLY A 141 -13.99 23.86 9.80
CA GLY A 141 -14.29 23.27 11.11
C GLY A 141 -15.63 22.54 11.17
N ASP A 142 -16.16 22.09 10.05
CA ASP A 142 -17.46 21.39 9.99
C ASP A 142 -17.36 19.88 10.25
N GLY A 143 -16.14 19.35 10.39
CA GLY A 143 -15.84 17.92 10.59
C GLY A 143 -15.66 17.16 9.29
N ARG A 144 -15.72 17.82 8.13
CA ARG A 144 -15.48 17.26 6.83
C ARG A 144 -14.20 17.84 6.23
N MET A 145 -13.37 16.97 5.70
CA MET A 145 -12.15 17.41 5.02
C MET A 145 -12.51 18.04 3.67
N ASP A 146 -12.01 19.23 3.42
CA ASP A 146 -12.27 20.01 2.21
C ASP A 146 -11.00 20.25 1.38
N ARG A 147 -9.80 20.03 1.96
CA ARG A 147 -8.52 20.13 1.28
C ARG A 147 -7.63 18.93 1.61
N ALA A 148 -6.85 18.50 0.64
CA ALA A 148 -5.84 17.45 0.81
C ALA A 148 -4.54 17.85 0.11
N ASP A 149 -3.44 17.77 0.83
CA ASP A 149 -2.09 17.97 0.31
C ASP A 149 -1.39 16.62 0.17
N THR A 150 -0.61 16.43 -0.88
CA THR A 150 0.30 15.27 -0.96
C THR A 150 1.47 15.52 -0.03
N TRP A 151 1.44 14.86 1.14
CA TRP A 151 2.46 15.00 2.17
C TRP A 151 3.70 14.16 1.88
N ALA A 152 3.52 12.96 1.31
CA ALA A 152 4.60 12.14 0.78
C ALA A 152 4.09 11.35 -0.44
N ASP A 153 4.92 11.25 -1.47
CA ASP A 153 4.67 10.47 -2.68
C ASP A 153 5.87 9.58 -2.99
N ASP A 154 5.87 8.98 -4.16
CA ASP A 154 6.97 8.13 -4.61
C ASP A 154 7.31 7.00 -3.61
N LEU A 155 6.26 6.43 -3.02
CA LEU A 155 6.33 5.31 -2.09
C LEU A 155 5.93 4.00 -2.78
N PRO A 156 6.46 2.84 -2.34
CA PRO A 156 5.84 1.58 -2.71
C PRO A 156 4.37 1.56 -2.28
N ALA A 157 3.58 0.63 -2.82
CA ALA A 157 2.17 0.49 -2.44
C ALA A 157 2.00 0.48 -0.92
N CYS A 158 1.15 1.37 -0.40
CA CYS A 158 0.94 1.58 1.03
C CYS A 158 -0.22 0.73 1.54
N PHE A 159 -0.07 0.09 2.71
CA PHE A 159 -1.06 -0.80 3.32
C PHE A 159 -1.46 -0.42 4.75
N GLY A 160 -0.93 0.65 5.27
CA GLY A 160 -1.28 1.16 6.58
C GLY A 160 -0.31 2.20 7.09
N ILE A 161 -0.76 3.01 8.01
CA ILE A 161 0.03 4.08 8.62
C ILE A 161 -0.22 4.15 10.12
N VAL A 162 0.78 4.64 10.84
CA VAL A 162 0.69 4.90 12.28
C VAL A 162 1.59 6.07 12.65
N PRO A 163 1.13 7.03 13.48
CA PRO A 163 1.95 8.12 13.96
C PRO A 163 3.03 7.61 14.91
N ALA A 164 4.22 8.12 14.77
CA ALA A 164 5.34 7.79 15.66
C ALA A 164 6.45 8.83 15.56
N ARG A 165 7.14 9.12 16.64
CA ARG A 165 8.35 9.95 16.65
C ARG A 165 8.14 11.36 16.08
N GLY A 166 6.95 11.93 16.19
CA GLY A 166 6.59 13.22 15.57
C GLY A 166 6.38 13.20 14.06
N GLY A 167 6.44 12.03 13.44
CA GLY A 167 6.16 11.76 12.03
C GLY A 167 5.22 10.57 11.86
N ILE A 168 5.30 9.92 10.71
CA ILE A 168 4.42 8.80 10.32
C ILE A 168 5.26 7.59 9.93
N ILE A 169 4.93 6.42 10.45
CA ILE A 169 5.45 5.15 9.94
C ILE A 169 4.43 4.59 8.94
N VAL A 170 4.91 4.24 7.75
CA VAL A 170 4.10 3.68 6.66
C VAL A 170 4.50 2.23 6.44
N ILE A 171 3.50 1.36 6.44
CA ILE A 171 3.65 -0.04 6.03
C ILE A 171 3.47 -0.09 4.52
N THR A 172 4.51 -0.49 3.81
CA THR A 172 4.48 -0.59 2.35
C THR A 172 4.70 -2.03 1.89
N ALA A 173 4.56 -2.29 0.59
CA ALA A 173 4.69 -3.61 -0.06
C ALA A 173 6.08 -4.13 0.23
N PHE A 174 6.96 -4.06 0.75
CA PHE A 174 8.27 -4.69 0.95
C PHE A 174 9.03 -4.12 2.14
N ARG A 175 8.56 -2.94 2.63
CA ARG A 175 9.32 -2.13 3.60
C ARG A 175 8.42 -1.49 4.63
N ILE A 176 9.01 -1.18 5.76
CA ILE A 176 8.44 -0.27 6.75
C ILE A 176 9.30 0.99 6.73
N ILE A 177 8.66 2.13 6.48
CA ILE A 177 9.34 3.41 6.24
C ILE A 177 8.86 4.43 7.27
N TYR A 178 9.79 5.12 7.90
CA TYR A 178 9.49 6.31 8.70
C TYR A 178 9.63 7.55 7.82
N LEU A 179 8.65 8.44 7.93
CA LEU A 179 8.56 9.71 7.24
C LEU A 179 8.38 10.84 8.24
N ASN A 180 9.01 11.96 8.01
CA ASN A 180 8.82 13.17 8.82
C ASN A 180 8.97 14.43 7.96
N ASP A 181 8.24 15.45 8.34
CA ASP A 181 8.38 16.82 7.87
C ASP A 181 9.18 17.60 8.94
N SER A 182 10.49 17.70 8.74
CA SER A 182 11.38 18.37 9.69
C SER A 182 11.42 19.88 9.52
N THR A 183 10.97 20.38 8.37
CA THR A 183 10.94 21.80 8.02
C THR A 183 9.63 22.49 8.38
N GLY A 184 8.55 21.72 8.54
CA GLY A 184 7.20 22.23 8.79
C GLY A 184 6.50 22.82 7.56
N ASP A 185 6.97 22.47 6.36
CA ASP A 185 6.41 23.00 5.10
C ASP A 185 5.20 22.20 4.57
N GLY A 186 4.80 21.16 5.29
CA GLY A 186 3.69 20.30 4.93
C GLY A 186 4.05 19.15 3.99
N LYS A 187 5.35 18.83 3.84
CA LYS A 187 5.86 17.72 3.06
C LYS A 187 6.91 16.93 3.82
N ALA A 188 6.88 15.61 3.69
CA ALA A 188 7.89 14.76 4.28
C ALA A 188 9.24 14.91 3.55
N ASP A 189 10.24 15.41 4.23
CA ASP A 189 11.62 15.57 3.78
C ASP A 189 12.56 14.50 4.35
N ILE A 190 12.18 13.84 5.44
CA ILE A 190 12.89 12.69 6.01
C ILE A 190 12.22 11.40 5.58
N ARG A 191 13.02 10.45 5.06
CA ARG A 191 12.60 9.10 4.66
C ARG A 191 13.62 8.07 5.15
N GLU A 192 13.26 7.30 6.14
CA GLU A 192 14.10 6.24 6.71
C GLU A 192 13.47 4.87 6.50
N THR A 193 14.15 3.96 5.80
CA THR A 193 13.73 2.55 5.78
C THR A 193 14.09 1.92 7.12
N LEU A 194 13.10 1.64 7.94
CA LEU A 194 13.29 0.95 9.22
C LEU A 194 13.54 -0.54 9.02
N PHE A 195 12.77 -1.16 8.12
CA PHE A 195 12.87 -2.60 7.83
C PHE A 195 12.61 -2.88 6.35
N ASP A 196 13.37 -3.82 5.78
CA ASP A 196 13.23 -4.36 4.42
C ASP A 196 13.26 -5.89 4.46
N GLY A 197 12.68 -6.54 3.44
CA GLY A 197 12.71 -8.00 3.30
C GLY A 197 11.36 -8.67 3.53
N PHE A 198 10.28 -7.90 3.55
CA PHE A 198 8.94 -8.48 3.50
C PHE A 198 8.63 -8.97 2.10
N GLU A 199 7.92 -10.10 2.03
CA GLU A 199 7.48 -10.66 0.77
C GLU A 199 6.02 -10.27 0.51
N MET A 200 5.75 -9.81 -0.69
CA MET A 200 4.40 -9.63 -1.20
C MET A 200 4.11 -10.71 -2.23
N HIS A 201 3.00 -11.40 -2.08
CA HIS A 201 2.57 -12.41 -3.03
C HIS A 201 1.24 -12.06 -3.68
N ILE A 202 0.29 -11.64 -2.92
CA ILE A 202 -0.98 -11.04 -3.34
C ILE A 202 -1.30 -9.91 -2.37
N ILE A 203 -2.00 -8.92 -2.87
CA ILE A 203 -2.26 -7.68 -2.14
C ILE A 203 -2.99 -7.93 -0.81
N GLU A 204 -3.95 -8.85 -0.80
CA GLU A 204 -4.73 -9.20 0.38
C GLU A 204 -3.91 -9.92 1.46
N ARG A 205 -2.67 -10.25 1.17
CA ARG A 205 -1.74 -10.90 2.10
C ARG A 205 -0.49 -10.06 2.40
N ALA A 206 -0.50 -8.81 1.99
CA ALA A 206 0.54 -7.87 2.36
C ALA A 206 0.49 -7.59 3.87
N ILE A 207 1.64 -7.21 4.42
CA ILE A 207 1.69 -6.73 5.80
C ILE A 207 0.84 -5.45 5.91
N ASN A 208 0.02 -5.35 6.95
CA ASN A 208 -0.95 -4.27 7.06
C ASN A 208 -1.34 -3.96 8.50
N ASN A 209 -2.17 -2.94 8.67
CA ASN A 209 -2.88 -2.62 9.90
C ASN A 209 -1.97 -2.40 11.12
N PRO A 210 -1.02 -1.46 11.07
CA PRO A 210 -0.16 -1.15 12.21
C PRO A 210 -0.97 -0.56 13.37
N ARG A 211 -0.71 -1.04 14.61
CA ARG A 211 -1.39 -0.59 15.83
C ARG A 211 -0.40 -0.49 16.98
N TRP A 212 -0.43 0.61 17.70
CA TRP A 212 0.29 0.74 18.95
C TRP A 212 -0.28 -0.21 20.02
N GLY A 213 0.59 -0.96 20.65
CA GLY A 213 0.28 -1.68 21.89
C GLY A 213 0.64 -0.86 23.13
N GLN A 214 0.07 -1.25 24.27
CA GLN A 214 0.34 -0.63 25.58
C GLN A 214 1.80 -0.82 26.07
N ASP A 215 2.55 -1.66 25.39
CA ASP A 215 3.93 -2.03 25.71
C ASP A 215 4.97 -1.26 24.88
N ASN A 216 4.57 -0.19 24.21
CA ASN A 216 5.41 0.62 23.32
C ASN A 216 5.99 -0.19 22.14
N TRP A 217 5.20 -1.13 21.61
CA TRP A 217 5.46 -1.82 20.36
C TRP A 217 4.34 -1.53 19.36
N ILE A 218 4.69 -1.49 18.09
CA ILE A 218 3.73 -1.42 17.00
C ILE A 218 3.52 -2.83 16.48
N TYR A 219 2.28 -3.30 16.58
CA TYR A 219 1.83 -4.61 16.09
C TYR A 219 1.36 -4.49 14.66
N VAL A 220 1.68 -5.50 13.83
CA VAL A 220 1.34 -5.54 12.40
C VAL A 220 0.82 -6.93 12.04
N ALA A 221 -0.21 -6.95 11.22
CA ALA A 221 -0.79 -8.17 10.67
C ALA A 221 -0.03 -8.62 9.42
N GLY A 222 0.09 -9.92 9.20
CA GLY A 222 0.29 -10.47 7.86
C GLY A 222 1.67 -10.87 7.40
N ALA A 223 2.62 -11.28 8.23
CA ALA A 223 3.86 -11.89 7.71
C ALA A 223 3.71 -13.38 7.31
N ASN A 224 2.53 -13.79 6.89
CA ASN A 224 2.15 -15.20 6.74
C ASN A 224 2.86 -15.99 5.62
N ARG A 225 3.64 -15.34 4.77
CA ARG A 225 4.50 -16.00 3.77
C ARG A 225 5.90 -16.28 4.28
N GLY A 226 6.19 -15.84 5.49
CA GLY A 226 7.54 -15.77 6.03
C GLY A 226 8.24 -14.50 5.54
N ALA A 227 8.93 -13.88 6.46
CA ALA A 227 9.78 -12.74 6.13
C ALA A 227 11.12 -12.92 6.84
N SER A 228 12.19 -12.60 6.12
CA SER A 228 13.54 -12.53 6.66
C SER A 228 14.01 -11.09 6.56
N VAL A 229 13.77 -10.37 7.64
CA VAL A 229 13.82 -8.91 7.68
C VAL A 229 15.19 -8.42 8.09
N THR A 230 15.63 -7.34 7.45
CA THR A 230 16.82 -6.56 7.82
C THR A 230 16.44 -5.13 8.12
N GLY A 231 17.27 -4.42 8.86
CA GLY A 231 17.09 -2.99 9.14
C GLY A 231 18.40 -2.37 9.60
N PRO A 232 18.59 -1.06 9.42
CA PRO A 232 19.86 -0.38 9.78
C PRO A 232 20.21 -0.50 11.26
N ALA A 233 19.20 -0.52 12.13
CA ALA A 233 19.39 -0.63 13.58
C ALA A 233 19.42 -2.08 14.09
N LEU A 234 19.18 -3.08 13.24
CA LEU A 234 19.22 -4.48 13.62
C LEU A 234 20.65 -5.04 13.59
N LYS A 235 20.99 -5.90 14.55
CA LYS A 235 22.29 -6.59 14.58
C LYS A 235 22.45 -7.67 13.50
N GLY A 236 21.35 -8.04 12.84
CA GLY A 236 21.33 -9.08 11.81
C GLY A 236 19.92 -9.35 11.29
N LYS A 237 19.79 -10.36 10.45
CA LYS A 237 18.52 -10.80 9.90
C LYS A 237 17.62 -11.39 10.97
N VAL A 238 16.34 -10.99 10.98
CA VAL A 238 15.31 -11.54 11.85
C VAL A 238 14.32 -12.32 11.02
N ASN A 239 14.13 -13.60 11.34
CA ASN A 239 13.14 -14.45 10.69
C ASN A 239 11.82 -14.36 11.47
N LEU A 240 10.78 -13.84 10.83
CA LEU A 240 9.44 -13.70 11.40
C LEU A 240 8.60 -14.98 11.23
N GLY A 241 9.06 -15.93 10.44
CA GLY A 241 8.25 -17.10 10.10
C GLY A 241 6.95 -16.69 9.41
N ARG A 242 5.88 -17.46 9.64
CA ARG A 242 4.53 -17.18 9.13
C ARG A 242 3.64 -16.57 10.22
N ASN A 243 4.17 -15.64 10.97
CA ASN A 243 3.49 -15.02 12.09
C ASN A 243 3.12 -13.57 11.79
N ASP A 244 2.22 -13.02 12.56
CA ASP A 244 2.18 -11.57 12.73
C ASP A 244 3.46 -11.13 13.44
N PHE A 245 3.70 -9.84 13.50
CA PHE A 245 4.91 -9.34 14.14
C PHE A 245 4.65 -8.02 14.86
N ARG A 246 5.62 -7.60 15.65
CA ARG A 246 5.66 -6.27 16.25
C ARG A 246 7.08 -5.70 16.15
N PHE A 247 7.18 -4.39 16.18
CA PHE A 247 8.46 -3.72 16.08
C PHE A 247 8.52 -2.46 16.95
N LYS A 248 9.73 -1.97 17.22
CA LYS A 248 9.97 -0.70 17.85
C LYS A 248 9.98 0.42 16.82
N ALA A 249 9.36 1.57 17.16
CA ALA A 249 9.23 2.70 16.25
C ALA A 249 10.57 3.30 15.78
N ASP A 250 11.64 3.09 16.54
CA ASP A 250 13.00 3.51 16.19
C ASP A 250 13.76 2.48 15.32
N GLY A 251 13.11 1.38 14.93
CA GLY A 251 13.74 0.32 14.16
C GLY A 251 14.69 -0.59 14.93
N SER A 252 14.86 -0.40 16.25
CA SER A 252 15.85 -1.12 17.06
C SER A 252 15.52 -2.60 17.27
N ALA A 253 14.25 -2.99 17.14
CA ALA A 253 13.82 -4.37 17.30
C ALA A 253 12.58 -4.70 16.48
N ILE A 254 12.51 -5.94 16.02
CA ILE A 254 11.36 -6.55 15.38
C ILE A 254 11.31 -8.02 15.80
N GLU A 255 10.13 -8.54 16.10
CA GLU A 255 9.97 -9.92 16.52
C GLU A 255 8.61 -10.51 16.11
N PRO A 256 8.52 -11.84 15.90
CA PRO A 256 7.25 -12.48 15.59
C PRO A 256 6.31 -12.48 16.80
N VAL A 257 5.02 -12.42 16.51
CA VAL A 257 3.94 -12.64 17.49
C VAL A 257 2.93 -13.62 16.91
N THR A 258 2.14 -14.27 17.79
CA THR A 258 1.09 -15.20 17.35
C THR A 258 0.15 -14.50 16.36
N GLY A 259 -0.11 -15.14 15.24
CA GLY A 259 -1.02 -14.66 14.21
C GLY A 259 -1.92 -15.76 13.68
N THR A 260 -2.67 -15.47 12.64
CA THR A 260 -3.42 -16.47 11.87
C THR A 260 -2.68 -16.80 10.58
N ASN A 261 -3.12 -17.81 9.85
CA ASN A 261 -2.56 -18.13 8.54
C ASN A 261 -2.73 -17.02 7.50
N TYR A 262 -3.63 -16.08 7.71
CA TYR A 262 -3.91 -14.98 6.81
C TYR A 262 -4.52 -13.83 7.59
N THR A 263 -3.79 -13.29 8.56
CA THR A 263 -4.24 -12.13 9.32
C THR A 263 -4.37 -10.94 8.37
N PHE A 264 -5.58 -10.42 8.26
CA PHE A 264 -5.89 -9.26 7.44
C PHE A 264 -6.09 -7.99 8.26
N GLY A 265 -6.51 -8.12 9.50
CA GLY A 265 -6.69 -7.01 10.39
C GLY A 265 -6.43 -7.39 11.84
N LEU A 266 -6.07 -6.41 12.64
CA LEU A 266 -5.90 -6.59 14.08
C LEU A 266 -6.44 -5.40 14.86
N SER A 267 -6.90 -5.69 16.06
CA SER A 267 -7.28 -4.68 17.06
C SER A 267 -6.70 -5.08 18.40
N LEU A 268 -6.43 -4.08 19.22
CA LEU A 268 -5.94 -4.22 20.59
C LEU A 268 -6.94 -3.57 21.54
N THR A 269 -7.21 -4.22 22.66
CA THR A 269 -7.96 -3.63 23.75
C THR A 269 -7.02 -2.82 24.67
N ASP A 270 -7.59 -2.01 25.53
CA ASP A 270 -6.83 -1.28 26.56
C ASP A 270 -6.12 -2.21 27.55
N SER A 271 -6.63 -3.45 27.73
CA SER A 271 -5.97 -4.51 28.50
C SER A 271 -4.84 -5.21 27.76
N GLY A 272 -4.65 -4.91 26.48
CA GLY A 272 -3.61 -5.50 25.63
C GLY A 272 -4.05 -6.83 24.98
N ASP A 273 -5.32 -7.21 25.07
CA ASP A 273 -5.86 -8.36 24.36
C ASP A 273 -5.88 -8.08 22.87
N ARG A 274 -5.54 -9.10 22.09
CA ARG A 274 -5.42 -8.99 20.65
C ARG A 274 -6.51 -9.78 19.94
N PHE A 275 -7.23 -9.08 19.08
CA PHE A 275 -8.23 -9.66 18.19
C PHE A 275 -7.76 -9.56 16.75
N LEU A 276 -7.89 -10.65 16.00
CA LEU A 276 -7.42 -10.75 14.63
C LEU A 276 -8.59 -11.09 13.71
N ILE A 277 -8.56 -10.52 12.52
CA ILE A 277 -9.46 -10.87 11.42
C ILE A 277 -8.64 -11.63 10.38
N SER A 278 -9.17 -12.76 9.92
CA SER A 278 -8.52 -13.59 8.90
C SER A 278 -9.36 -13.65 7.63
N THR A 279 -8.70 -13.67 6.49
CA THR A 279 -9.33 -13.97 5.20
C THR A 279 -9.49 -15.47 4.94
N GLY A 280 -9.05 -16.30 5.87
CA GLY A 280 -9.07 -17.77 5.77
C GLY A 280 -10.37 -18.42 6.21
N SER A 281 -10.30 -19.19 7.31
CA SER A 281 -11.39 -20.10 7.74
C SER A 281 -12.37 -19.49 8.73
N HIS A 282 -11.94 -18.55 9.58
CA HIS A 282 -12.77 -17.91 10.60
C HIS A 282 -12.61 -16.40 10.53
N ALA A 283 -13.70 -15.69 10.74
CA ALA A 283 -13.71 -14.24 10.60
C ALA A 283 -12.97 -13.53 11.75
N LEU A 284 -13.05 -14.07 12.98
CA LEU A 284 -12.50 -13.43 14.17
C LEU A 284 -11.77 -14.44 15.05
N TYR A 285 -10.60 -14.03 15.53
CA TYR A 285 -9.78 -14.76 16.49
C TYR A 285 -9.45 -13.87 17.68
N ALA A 286 -9.47 -14.45 18.88
CA ALA A 286 -8.86 -13.88 20.06
C ALA A 286 -7.53 -14.60 20.32
N ILE A 287 -6.50 -13.87 20.72
CA ILE A 287 -5.17 -14.41 21.04
C ILE A 287 -4.98 -14.46 22.57
N PRO A 288 -5.25 -15.59 23.20
CA PRO A 288 -5.21 -15.67 24.67
C PRO A 288 -3.80 -15.78 25.23
N LEU A 289 -2.82 -16.22 24.43
CA LEU A 289 -1.44 -16.44 24.87
C LEU A 289 -0.45 -15.66 23.99
N PRO A 290 0.36 -14.78 24.59
CA PRO A 290 1.45 -14.13 23.87
C PRO A 290 2.46 -15.15 23.32
N TYR A 291 2.95 -14.90 22.10
CA TYR A 291 3.93 -15.72 21.40
C TYR A 291 5.15 -16.12 22.28
N ARG A 292 5.63 -15.21 23.11
CA ARG A 292 6.78 -15.44 24.00
C ARG A 292 6.58 -16.61 24.97
N TYR A 293 5.33 -16.93 25.35
CA TYR A 293 5.04 -18.09 26.21
C TYR A 293 5.04 -19.37 25.40
N LEU A 294 4.51 -19.34 24.19
CA LEU A 294 4.50 -20.49 23.28
C LEU A 294 5.91 -20.84 22.83
N ALA A 295 6.72 -19.84 22.48
CA ALA A 295 8.10 -20.04 22.04
C ALA A 295 9.07 -20.60 23.10
N ARG A 296 8.68 -20.59 24.39
CA ARG A 296 9.48 -21.18 25.46
C ARG A 296 9.47 -22.71 25.48
N ASN A 297 8.45 -23.30 24.91
CA ASN A 297 8.33 -24.75 24.88
C ASN A 297 8.75 -25.29 23.50
N PRO A 298 9.93 -25.92 23.36
CA PRO A 298 10.40 -26.42 22.06
C PRO A 298 9.57 -27.60 21.54
N HIS A 299 8.72 -28.19 22.37
CA HIS A 299 7.85 -29.32 22.00
C HIS A 299 6.46 -28.89 21.54
N VAL A 300 6.11 -27.63 21.70
CA VAL A 300 4.85 -27.09 21.17
C VAL A 300 5.17 -26.39 19.86
N PRO A 301 4.69 -26.91 18.71
CA PRO A 301 4.83 -26.17 17.47
C PRO A 301 4.16 -24.82 17.66
N THR A 302 4.93 -23.77 17.38
CA THR A 302 4.39 -22.40 17.39
C THR A 302 3.26 -22.35 16.38
N PRO A 303 2.01 -22.22 16.79
CA PRO A 303 0.91 -22.15 15.85
C PRO A 303 1.04 -20.85 15.04
N GLY A 304 1.02 -21.03 13.74
CA GLY A 304 0.80 -19.92 12.84
C GLY A 304 -0.66 -19.49 12.96
#